data_e7d8dca8be6582b2abba8c6c4b1fc002
#
_entry.id   e7d8dca8be6582b2abba8c6c4b1fc002
#
_cell.length_a   1.000
_cell.length_b   1.000
_cell.length_c   1.000
_cell.angle_alpha   90.00
_cell.angle_beta   90.00
_cell.angle_gamma   90.00
#
_symmetry.space_group_name_H-M   'P 1'
#
loop_
_entity.id
_entity.type
_entity.pdbx_description
1 polymer ?
#
loop_
_entity_poly.entity_id
_entity_poly.type
_entity_poly.pdbx_seq_one_letter_code
_entity_poly.pdbx_strand_id
1 'polypeptide(L)'
;GTAALTAGNTEVMAAVMAGGMVPPLIVAFSSTLFARKKFTPQEREAGIAAYAMGASFVTEGAIPFAAADPLRVIPSSVIGSAIAGALTIVFGVLLPAPHGGIFVFPLLDGPSGTVMAIVGYAGAILIGSLVGAAILSFLKKPLVDQSVAKAEMTEGTGTKAS
;
A
#
# COMPACT_ATOMS: atom_id res chain seq x y z
N GLY A 1 3.19 -3.02 -17.15
CA GLY A 1 2.01 -2.22 -17.44
C GLY A 1 1.81 -1.99 -18.92
N THR A 2 2.68 -1.21 -19.58
CA THR A 2 2.56 -0.89 -21.02
C THR A 2 2.49 -2.12 -21.94
N ALA A 3 3.26 -3.17 -21.64
CA ALA A 3 3.21 -4.43 -22.40
C ALA A 3 1.82 -5.12 -22.32
N ALA A 4 1.09 -4.98 -21.21
CA ALA A 4 -0.25 -5.52 -21.10
C ALA A 4 -1.26 -4.75 -21.97
N LEU A 5 -1.11 -3.41 -22.07
CA LEU A 5 -1.94 -2.59 -22.95
C LEU A 5 -1.68 -2.87 -24.42
N THR A 6 -0.43 -3.01 -24.84
CA THR A 6 -0.07 -3.37 -26.22
C THR A 6 -0.59 -4.75 -26.63
N ALA A 7 -0.73 -5.66 -25.65
CA ALA A 7 -1.38 -6.97 -25.83
C ALA A 7 -2.92 -6.93 -25.73
N GLY A 8 -3.53 -5.75 -25.50
CA GLY A 8 -4.98 -5.61 -25.34
C GLY A 8 -5.52 -6.10 -24.00
N ASN A 9 -4.65 -6.31 -23.00
CA ASN A 9 -5.02 -6.94 -21.72
C ASN A 9 -5.31 -5.87 -20.65
N THR A 10 -6.49 -5.26 -20.75
CA THR A 10 -6.95 -4.16 -19.88
C THR A 10 -7.28 -4.61 -18.44
N GLU A 11 -7.62 -5.89 -18.24
CA GLU A 11 -7.83 -6.46 -16.90
C GLU A 11 -6.54 -6.52 -16.09
N VAL A 12 -5.46 -7.02 -16.71
CA VAL A 12 -4.14 -7.07 -16.06
C VAL A 12 -3.65 -5.65 -15.73
N MET A 13 -3.93 -4.68 -16.61
CA MET A 13 -3.61 -3.30 -16.33
C MET A 13 -4.36 -2.77 -15.11
N ALA A 14 -5.66 -3.01 -15.00
CA ALA A 14 -6.47 -2.61 -13.86
C ALA A 14 -5.91 -3.23 -12.55
N ALA A 15 -5.57 -4.51 -12.56
CA ALA A 15 -5.01 -5.21 -11.40
C ALA A 15 -3.65 -4.63 -10.95
N VAL A 16 -2.75 -4.33 -11.89
CA VAL A 16 -1.43 -3.74 -11.60
C VAL A 16 -1.58 -2.32 -11.03
N MET A 17 -2.49 -1.53 -11.59
CA MET A 17 -2.74 -0.16 -11.11
C MET A 17 -3.40 -0.18 -9.73
N ALA A 18 -4.39 -1.04 -9.48
CA ALA A 18 -4.99 -1.21 -8.16
C ALA A 18 -3.93 -1.61 -7.11
N GLY A 19 -3.11 -2.61 -7.41
CA GLY A 19 -2.04 -3.06 -6.53
C GLY A 19 -1.02 -1.97 -6.19
N GLY A 20 -0.70 -1.08 -7.13
CA GLY A 20 0.22 0.04 -6.94
C GLY A 20 -0.29 1.14 -5.99
N MET A 21 -1.61 1.27 -5.82
CA MET A 21 -2.22 2.23 -4.88
C MET A 21 -2.21 1.73 -3.42
N VAL A 22 -2.07 0.44 -3.21
CA VAL A 22 -2.24 -0.22 -1.91
C VAL A 22 -1.12 0.09 -0.90
N PRO A 23 0.19 0.06 -1.24
CA PRO A 23 1.27 0.26 -0.26
C PRO A 23 1.18 1.57 0.53
N PRO A 24 1.00 2.75 -0.07
CA PRO A 24 0.84 3.99 0.69
C PRO A 24 -0.43 4.01 1.55
N LEU A 25 -1.52 3.38 1.09
CA LEU A 25 -2.75 3.26 1.89
C LEU A 25 -2.57 2.32 3.09
N ILE A 26 -1.80 1.24 2.96
CA ILE A 26 -1.47 0.34 4.08
C ILE A 26 -0.77 1.12 5.19
N VAL A 27 0.28 1.88 4.87
CA VAL A 27 1.02 2.63 5.88
C VAL A 27 0.17 3.77 6.46
N ALA A 28 -0.68 4.40 5.64
CA ALA A 28 -1.62 5.41 6.07
C ALA A 28 -2.63 4.83 7.10
N PHE A 29 -3.33 3.74 6.77
CA PHE A 29 -4.28 3.11 7.69
C PHE A 29 -3.60 2.55 8.95
N SER A 30 -2.44 1.91 8.83
CA SER A 30 -1.71 1.39 9.98
C SER A 30 -1.28 2.50 10.94
N SER A 31 -0.71 3.60 10.43
CA SER A 31 -0.16 4.66 11.25
C SER A 31 -1.22 5.56 11.90
N THR A 32 -2.40 5.66 11.28
CA THR A 32 -3.47 6.57 11.74
C THR A 32 -4.60 5.86 12.48
N LEU A 33 -5.01 4.65 12.04
CA LEU A 33 -6.17 3.94 12.56
C LEU A 33 -5.81 2.72 13.42
N PHE A 34 -5.08 1.75 12.84
CA PHE A 34 -4.90 0.44 13.48
C PHE A 34 -3.86 0.41 14.59
N ALA A 35 -2.69 1.00 14.34
CA ALA A 35 -1.54 0.90 15.24
C ALA A 35 -0.91 2.25 15.60
N ARG A 36 -1.73 3.27 15.74
CA ARG A 36 -1.29 4.66 16.00
C ARG A 36 -0.24 4.79 17.10
N LYS A 37 -0.32 3.95 18.15
CA LYS A 37 0.63 3.94 19.28
C LYS A 37 1.98 3.29 18.95
N LYS A 38 2.08 2.56 17.83
CA LYS A 38 3.31 1.89 17.40
C LYS A 38 4.12 2.71 16.39
N PHE A 39 3.64 3.89 16.03
CA PHE A 39 4.27 4.81 15.09
C PHE A 39 4.65 6.11 15.77
N THR A 40 5.81 6.67 15.39
CA THR A 40 6.27 7.96 15.86
C THR A 40 5.37 9.11 15.39
N PRO A 41 5.39 10.30 16.02
CA PRO A 41 4.63 11.45 15.51
C PRO A 41 4.93 11.80 14.05
N GLN A 42 6.21 11.73 13.66
CA GLN A 42 6.65 11.98 12.28
C GLN A 42 6.12 10.93 11.30
N GLU A 43 6.16 9.64 11.67
CA GLU A 43 5.56 8.57 10.86
C GLU A 43 4.05 8.76 10.69
N ARG A 44 3.35 9.26 11.71
CA ARG A 44 1.90 9.54 11.62
C ARG A 44 1.59 10.69 10.68
N GLU A 45 2.39 11.76 10.70
CA GLU A 45 2.25 12.86 9.73
C GLU A 45 2.51 12.39 8.31
N ALA A 46 3.57 11.61 8.10
CA ALA A 46 3.85 10.97 6.81
C ALA A 46 2.70 10.03 6.38
N GLY A 47 2.07 9.33 7.33
CA GLY A 47 0.89 8.49 7.08
C GLY A 47 -0.33 9.27 6.60
N ILE A 48 -0.55 10.48 7.13
CA ILE A 48 -1.63 11.36 6.65
C ILE A 48 -1.36 11.79 5.20
N ALA A 49 -0.12 12.17 4.86
CA ALA A 49 0.26 12.50 3.49
C ALA A 49 0.14 11.28 2.56
N ALA A 50 0.39 10.07 3.06
CA ALA A 50 0.30 8.83 2.29
C ALA A 50 -1.13 8.50 1.81
N TYR A 51 -2.19 9.02 2.44
CA TYR A 51 -3.56 8.91 1.90
C TYR A 51 -3.69 9.63 0.57
N ALA A 52 -3.25 10.89 0.51
CA ALA A 52 -3.31 11.66 -0.73
C ALA A 52 -2.41 11.05 -1.82
N MET A 53 -1.24 10.58 -1.44
CA MET A 53 -0.30 9.90 -2.36
C MET A 53 -0.90 8.60 -2.91
N GLY A 54 -1.47 7.75 -2.07
CA GLY A 54 -2.13 6.51 -2.50
C GLY A 54 -3.30 6.77 -3.43
N ALA A 55 -4.15 7.75 -3.11
CA ALA A 55 -5.25 8.17 -3.97
C ALA A 55 -4.78 8.72 -5.34
N SER A 56 -3.61 9.34 -5.39
CA SER A 56 -3.02 9.90 -6.61
C SER A 56 -2.08 8.92 -7.34
N PHE A 57 -2.04 7.66 -6.93
CA PHE A 57 -1.12 6.65 -7.49
C PHE A 57 0.37 6.98 -7.26
N VAL A 58 0.70 7.65 -6.16
CA VAL A 58 2.09 7.94 -5.77
C VAL A 58 2.53 6.89 -4.74
N THR A 59 3.11 5.81 -5.22
CA THR A 59 3.52 4.64 -4.40
C THR A 59 4.66 4.99 -3.45
N GLU A 60 5.44 6.02 -3.77
CA GLU A 60 6.57 6.53 -3.01
C GLU A 60 6.20 6.97 -1.59
N GLY A 61 4.93 7.25 -1.31
CA GLY A 61 4.43 7.53 0.04
C GLY A 61 4.69 6.42 1.06
N ALA A 62 4.95 5.19 0.61
CA ALA A 62 5.32 4.06 1.47
C ALA A 62 6.84 3.98 1.74
N ILE A 63 7.69 4.67 0.98
CA ILE A 63 9.16 4.54 1.05
C ILE A 63 9.72 4.84 2.45
N PRO A 64 9.35 5.94 3.14
CA PRO A 64 9.88 6.22 4.48
C PRO A 64 9.61 5.10 5.48
N PHE A 65 8.44 4.47 5.37
CA PHE A 65 8.04 3.37 6.23
C PHE A 65 8.77 2.07 5.88
N ALA A 66 8.94 1.80 4.60
CA ALA A 66 9.68 0.63 4.11
C ALA A 66 11.19 0.75 4.44
N ALA A 67 11.74 1.95 4.42
CA ALA A 67 13.13 2.20 4.83
C ALA A 67 13.33 2.02 6.35
N ALA A 68 12.33 2.41 7.16
CA ALA A 68 12.39 2.27 8.61
C ALA A 68 12.19 0.82 9.07
N ASP A 69 11.32 0.05 8.41
CA ASP A 69 10.97 -1.33 8.80
C ASP A 69 10.64 -2.20 7.59
N PRO A 70 11.66 -2.54 6.76
CA PRO A 70 11.43 -3.26 5.50
C PRO A 70 10.84 -4.65 5.70
N LEU A 71 11.23 -5.35 6.76
CA LEU A 71 10.81 -6.74 7.02
C LEU A 71 9.32 -6.88 7.35
N ARG A 72 8.64 -5.78 7.70
CA ARG A 72 7.22 -5.78 8.02
C ARG A 72 6.40 -5.03 6.96
N VAL A 73 6.89 -3.89 6.51
CA VAL A 73 6.18 -3.07 5.52
C VAL A 73 6.12 -3.75 4.16
N ILE A 74 7.23 -4.33 3.69
CA ILE A 74 7.28 -4.95 2.36
C ILE A 74 6.37 -6.18 2.26
N PRO A 75 6.41 -7.18 3.17
CA PRO A 75 5.50 -8.33 3.08
C PRO A 75 4.02 -7.93 3.19
N SER A 76 3.70 -6.99 4.08
CA SER A 76 2.32 -6.50 4.23
C SER A 76 1.83 -5.81 2.96
N SER A 77 2.69 -5.04 2.30
CA SER A 77 2.40 -4.39 1.03
C SER A 77 2.20 -5.39 -0.10
N VAL A 78 3.07 -6.41 -0.19
CA VAL A 78 2.95 -7.47 -1.21
C VAL A 78 1.63 -8.22 -1.07
N ILE A 79 1.28 -8.65 0.14
CA ILE A 79 0.03 -9.38 0.40
C ILE A 79 -1.19 -8.50 0.09
N GLY A 80 -1.21 -7.26 0.59
CA GLY A 80 -2.31 -6.33 0.35
C GLY A 80 -2.49 -6.00 -1.13
N SER A 81 -1.40 -5.74 -1.86
CA SER A 81 -1.42 -5.49 -3.31
C SER A 81 -1.88 -6.71 -4.11
N ALA A 82 -1.45 -7.91 -3.72
CA ALA A 82 -1.88 -9.15 -4.36
C ALA A 82 -3.40 -9.37 -4.21
N ILE A 83 -3.95 -9.12 -3.01
CA ILE A 83 -5.38 -9.20 -2.75
C ILE A 83 -6.15 -8.18 -3.60
N ALA A 84 -5.71 -6.93 -3.62
CA ALA A 84 -6.36 -5.89 -4.42
C ALA A 84 -6.34 -6.21 -5.91
N GLY A 85 -5.20 -6.66 -6.43
CA GLY A 85 -5.08 -7.06 -7.85
C GLY A 85 -5.98 -8.25 -8.19
N ALA A 86 -6.00 -9.29 -7.34
CA ALA A 86 -6.86 -10.46 -7.53
C ALA A 86 -8.35 -10.07 -7.51
N LEU A 87 -8.79 -9.27 -6.56
CA LEU A 87 -10.18 -8.79 -6.48
C LEU A 87 -10.57 -7.94 -7.70
N THR A 88 -9.66 -7.11 -8.20
CA THR A 88 -9.87 -6.30 -9.39
C THR A 88 -10.17 -7.18 -10.62
N ILE A 89 -9.45 -8.29 -10.78
CA ILE A 89 -9.71 -9.28 -11.83
C ILE A 89 -11.04 -9.99 -11.60
N VAL A 90 -11.32 -10.43 -10.37
CA VAL A 90 -12.59 -11.10 -10.03
C VAL A 90 -13.80 -10.21 -10.33
N PHE A 91 -13.69 -8.91 -10.10
CA PHE A 91 -14.75 -7.95 -10.45
C PHE A 91 -14.81 -7.60 -11.96
N GLY A 92 -13.89 -8.12 -12.75
CA GLY A 92 -13.84 -7.89 -14.20
C GLY A 92 -13.60 -6.44 -14.57
N VAL A 93 -12.82 -5.71 -13.76
CA VAL A 93 -12.53 -4.29 -14.00
C VAL A 93 -11.55 -4.16 -15.17
N LEU A 94 -11.89 -3.32 -16.11
CA LEU A 94 -11.09 -3.00 -17.30
C LEU A 94 -10.53 -1.58 -17.18
N LEU A 95 -9.24 -1.41 -17.39
CA LEU A 95 -8.59 -0.11 -17.41
C LEU A 95 -7.76 0.04 -18.69
N PRO A 96 -8.21 0.84 -19.65
CA PRO A 96 -7.51 1.02 -20.93
C PRO A 96 -6.36 2.06 -20.86
N ALA A 97 -6.02 2.57 -19.67
CA ALA A 97 -4.99 3.58 -19.49
C ALA A 97 -3.83 3.08 -18.64
N PRO A 98 -2.55 3.43 -18.96
CA PRO A 98 -1.38 3.06 -18.16
C PRO A 98 -1.18 4.01 -16.98
N HIS A 99 -2.25 4.30 -16.25
CA HIS A 99 -2.28 5.25 -15.14
C HIS A 99 -3.18 4.71 -14.03
N GLY A 100 -2.88 5.05 -12.78
CA GLY A 100 -3.68 4.72 -11.60
C GLY A 100 -4.22 5.97 -10.91
N GLY A 101 -4.73 5.77 -9.70
CA GLY A 101 -5.29 6.83 -8.88
C GLY A 101 -6.77 7.09 -9.15
N ILE A 102 -7.32 8.05 -8.40
CA ILE A 102 -8.74 8.43 -8.54
C ILE A 102 -9.07 9.08 -9.89
N PHE A 103 -8.06 9.57 -10.60
CA PHE A 103 -8.22 10.24 -11.90
C PHE A 103 -8.63 9.28 -13.02
N VAL A 104 -8.40 7.97 -12.87
CA VAL A 104 -8.77 6.97 -13.87
C VAL A 104 -10.19 6.42 -13.68
N PHE A 105 -10.89 6.78 -12.60
CA PHE A 105 -12.23 6.30 -12.32
C PHE A 105 -13.21 6.51 -13.50
N PRO A 106 -13.20 7.64 -14.21
CA PRO A 106 -14.06 7.82 -15.38
C PRO A 106 -13.71 6.93 -16.57
N LEU A 107 -12.49 6.35 -16.59
CA LEU A 107 -11.99 5.49 -17.67
C LEU A 107 -12.20 4.00 -17.38
N LEU A 108 -12.65 3.65 -16.18
CA LEU A 108 -12.91 2.27 -15.80
C LEU A 108 -14.15 1.75 -16.52
N ASP A 109 -14.07 0.53 -17.01
CA ASP A 109 -15.17 -0.18 -17.62
C ASP A 109 -15.25 -1.62 -17.11
N GLY A 110 -16.32 -2.32 -17.41
CA GLY A 110 -16.50 -3.71 -17.02
C GLY A 110 -17.83 -4.28 -17.54
N PRO A 111 -17.99 -5.61 -17.49
CA PRO A 111 -19.18 -6.31 -18.00
C PRO A 111 -20.48 -5.85 -17.35
N SER A 112 -20.41 -5.31 -16.12
CA SER A 112 -21.59 -4.82 -15.37
C SER A 112 -21.76 -3.29 -15.43
N GLY A 113 -21.00 -2.62 -16.30
CA GLY A 113 -21.03 -1.17 -16.51
C GLY A 113 -20.01 -0.40 -15.66
N THR A 114 -19.76 0.84 -16.07
CA THR A 114 -18.74 1.74 -15.50
C THR A 114 -18.90 1.96 -13.98
N VAL A 115 -20.12 2.14 -13.49
CA VAL A 115 -20.38 2.37 -12.05
C VAL A 115 -19.98 1.16 -11.21
N MET A 116 -20.32 -0.06 -11.66
CA MET A 116 -19.94 -1.28 -10.97
C MET A 116 -18.43 -1.52 -11.06
N ALA A 117 -17.78 -1.16 -12.15
CA ALA A 117 -16.33 -1.21 -12.29
C ALA A 117 -15.64 -0.26 -11.30
N ILE A 118 -16.15 0.96 -11.14
CA ILE A 118 -15.64 1.93 -10.15
C ILE A 118 -15.77 1.39 -8.71
N VAL A 119 -16.95 0.87 -8.37
CA VAL A 119 -17.21 0.28 -7.03
C VAL A 119 -16.32 -0.94 -6.80
N GLY A 120 -16.17 -1.81 -7.78
CA GLY A 120 -15.30 -2.99 -7.70
C GLY A 120 -13.83 -2.61 -7.54
N TYR A 121 -13.35 -1.64 -8.30
CA TYR A 121 -11.97 -1.15 -8.24
C TYR A 121 -11.66 -0.51 -6.88
N ALA A 122 -12.51 0.44 -6.44
CA ALA A 122 -12.35 1.09 -5.14
C ALA A 122 -12.46 0.08 -3.99
N GLY A 123 -13.41 -0.85 -4.06
CA GLY A 123 -13.59 -1.91 -3.07
C GLY A 123 -12.38 -2.84 -2.99
N ALA A 124 -11.81 -3.23 -4.12
CA ALA A 124 -10.61 -4.06 -4.17
C ALA A 124 -9.40 -3.38 -3.50
N ILE A 125 -9.18 -2.10 -3.80
CA ILE A 125 -8.11 -1.29 -3.19
C ILE A 125 -8.33 -1.16 -1.68
N LEU A 126 -9.54 -0.83 -1.24
CA LEU A 126 -9.86 -0.69 0.18
C LEU A 126 -9.66 -2.00 0.94
N ILE A 127 -10.17 -3.12 0.44
CA ILE A 127 -10.02 -4.43 1.08
C ILE A 127 -8.54 -4.81 1.16
N GLY A 128 -7.80 -4.72 0.06
CA GLY A 128 -6.37 -5.01 0.04
C GLY A 128 -5.57 -4.13 1.00
N SER A 129 -5.90 -2.84 1.06
CA SER A 129 -5.25 -1.89 1.96
C SER A 129 -5.57 -2.16 3.44
N LEU A 130 -6.81 -2.49 3.77
CA LEU A 130 -7.22 -2.80 5.14
C LEU A 130 -6.60 -4.12 5.63
N VAL A 131 -6.58 -5.15 4.79
CA VAL A 131 -5.92 -6.43 5.12
C VAL A 131 -4.42 -6.23 5.32
N GLY A 132 -3.75 -5.55 4.39
CA GLY A 132 -2.33 -5.23 4.53
C GLY A 132 -2.03 -4.37 5.75
N ALA A 133 -2.88 -3.39 6.07
CA ALA A 133 -2.76 -2.55 7.26
C ALA A 133 -2.94 -3.35 8.56
N ALA A 134 -3.88 -4.28 8.59
CA ALA A 134 -4.04 -5.19 9.73
C ALA A 134 -2.78 -6.04 9.92
N ILE A 135 -2.26 -6.66 8.86
CA ILE A 135 -1.03 -7.46 8.90
C ILE A 135 0.15 -6.61 9.41
N LEU A 136 0.36 -5.42 8.85
CA LEU A 136 1.43 -4.53 9.29
C LEU A 136 1.28 -4.14 10.76
N SER A 137 0.07 -3.86 11.19
CA SER A 137 -0.23 -3.48 12.59
C SER A 137 0.04 -4.61 13.58
N PHE A 138 -0.22 -5.86 13.18
CA PHE A 138 0.13 -7.04 13.98
C PHE A 138 1.63 -7.28 14.03
N LEU A 139 2.31 -7.14 12.91
CA LEU A 139 3.75 -7.38 12.79
C LEU A 139 4.59 -6.29 13.47
N LYS A 140 4.11 -5.03 13.50
CA LYS A 140 4.87 -3.90 14.05
C LYS A 140 4.91 -3.97 15.57
N LYS A 141 6.13 -3.97 16.13
CA LYS A 141 6.36 -3.96 17.59
C LYS A 141 6.04 -2.60 18.20
N PRO A 142 5.72 -2.53 19.52
CA PRO A 142 5.58 -1.28 20.25
C PRO A 142 6.84 -0.41 20.16
N LEU A 143 6.69 0.93 20.24
CA LEU A 143 7.81 1.88 20.16
C LEU A 143 8.88 1.65 21.22
N VAL A 144 8.50 1.20 22.43
CA VAL A 144 9.44 0.91 23.52
C VAL A 144 10.43 -0.19 23.12
N ASP A 145 9.96 -1.28 22.52
CA ASP A 145 10.85 -2.37 22.07
C ASP A 145 11.78 -1.93 20.92
N GLN A 146 11.32 -1.01 20.07
CA GLN A 146 12.14 -0.47 18.99
C GLN A 146 13.26 0.45 19.51
N SER A 147 13.00 1.23 20.54
CA SER A 147 14.01 2.10 21.16
C SER A 147 15.08 1.30 21.88
N VAL A 148 14.73 0.23 22.58
CA VAL A 148 15.66 -0.68 23.25
C VAL A 148 16.55 -1.38 22.23
N ALA A 149 15.97 -1.97 21.19
CA ALA A 149 16.73 -2.65 20.13
C ALA A 149 17.70 -1.71 19.41
N LYS A 150 17.31 -0.45 19.20
CA LYS A 150 18.19 0.57 18.60
C LYS A 150 19.31 0.99 19.53
N ALA A 151 19.06 1.11 20.84
CA ALA A 151 20.08 1.42 21.83
C ALA A 151 21.13 0.30 21.94
N GLU A 152 20.71 -0.97 21.97
CA GLU A 152 21.61 -2.13 22.00
C GLU A 152 22.50 -2.21 20.75
N MET A 153 21.96 -1.90 19.55
CA MET A 153 22.76 -1.85 18.33
C MET A 153 23.82 -0.74 18.36
N THR A 154 23.50 0.40 18.98
CA THR A 154 24.43 1.54 19.08
C THR A 154 25.57 1.25 20.09
N GLU A 155 25.27 0.61 21.20
CA GLU A 155 26.27 0.21 22.19
C GLU A 155 27.19 -0.92 21.67
N GLY A 156 26.63 -1.89 20.94
CA GLY A 156 27.40 -3.00 20.34
C GLY A 156 28.40 -2.55 19.26
N THR A 157 28.17 -1.40 18.63
CA THR A 157 29.10 -0.84 17.62
C THR A 157 30.21 -0.01 18.25
N GLY A 158 29.97 0.56 19.43
CA GLY A 158 30.97 1.38 20.16
C GLY A 158 32.10 0.57 20.81
N THR A 159 31.86 -0.72 21.12
CA THR A 159 32.83 -1.56 21.85
C THR A 159 33.86 -2.25 20.94
N LYS A 160 33.72 -2.17 19.60
CA LYS A 160 34.66 -2.75 18.63
C LYS A 160 35.71 -1.79 18.07
N ALA A 161 35.75 -0.55 18.54
CA ALA A 161 36.67 0.50 18.03
C ALA A 161 37.74 0.94 19.07
N SER A 162 38.09 0.08 20.06
CA SER A 162 39.24 0.31 20.98
C SER A 162 40.23 -0.82 20.91
#